data_17e7d17891f6997840597db0dd810d9c
#
_entry.id   17e7d17891f6997840597db0dd810d9c
#
_cell.length_a   1.000
_cell.length_b   1.000
_cell.length_c   1.000
_cell.angle_alpha   90.00
_cell.angle_beta   90.00
_cell.angle_gamma   90.00
#
_symmetry.space_group_name_H-M   'P 1'
#
loop_
_entity.id
_entity.type
_entity.pdbx_description
1 polymer ?
#
loop_
_entity_poly.entity_id
_entity_poly.type
_entity_poly.pdbx_seq_one_letter_code
_entity_poly.pdbx_strand_id
1 'polypeptide(L)'
;MLKLSLDKDYKAAIYLRLSKEDGDFSISGEKLESDSISNQRMLIKEYLKKHPEITVVKEYCDDGFTGANFERPDFNRMMEAVRAGLVDCIVVKDLSRFGREYIEAGDYIQKIFPRLGIRFIAINDNYDSAQPGAADNELVLPFKNLMNDSYCRDISIKVRSNLDAKRRNGQFVGSRVVFGYLRSPDNKNQLVIDPVAAPVVQDIFKWKIEGLSPAQIADRLNDANVPSPIEYKKANGSKQRTCFQTKKVALWSAVAIYRILKNEVYTGTLVQGKTTSPNHKVKKTVVKPQSDWARTENAHEPIIAHAQFDLVQKLMLDDTRSPSGATGVHPFSGKIYCADCGSPMVRRVSRCGEKEYAYFICGGNKSDKTSCSAHSIKESVVYDAVLAVVQGHIDAAMNMADALKRIDDMAWENREIEKIKAKISFQEEIIDKNRRLKTGAYEDFKSDFISREEYKAFTAQFDQQIKEASDTIMRLTSERNSVMGGLAEQQSWLEQFRKYANIKELTRSTVVNLIDYIHIRENKDIDVGLMHCDRFASIVEFLRERQEKEDANKVIRFERKVV
;
A
#
# COMPACT_ATOMS: atom_id res chain seq x y z
N MET A 1 -33.82 29.15 39.47
CA MET A 1 -33.89 29.13 37.99
C MET A 1 -34.50 30.44 37.54
N LEU A 2 -33.82 31.21 36.69
CA LEU A 2 -34.39 32.40 36.03
C LEU A 2 -35.51 31.88 35.09
N LYS A 3 -36.76 32.36 35.31
CA LYS A 3 -37.89 32.04 34.43
C LYS A 3 -37.67 32.73 33.09
N LEU A 4 -37.49 31.95 32.02
CA LEU A 4 -37.55 32.47 30.65
C LEU A 4 -39.01 32.83 30.33
N SER A 5 -39.27 34.00 29.78
CA SER A 5 -40.61 34.48 29.42
C SER A 5 -40.66 34.78 27.93
N LEU A 6 -41.79 34.49 27.28
CA LEU A 6 -42.02 34.84 25.86
C LEU A 6 -42.24 36.34 25.65
N ASP A 7 -42.62 37.07 26.72
CA ASP A 7 -42.91 38.49 26.67
C ASP A 7 -41.69 39.40 26.91
N LYS A 8 -40.48 38.83 26.93
CA LYS A 8 -39.23 39.57 27.11
C LYS A 8 -38.55 39.81 25.76
N ASP A 9 -38.04 41.03 25.54
CA ASP A 9 -37.14 41.30 24.41
C ASP A 9 -35.80 40.58 24.58
N TYR A 10 -35.41 39.85 23.57
CA TYR A 10 -34.19 39.00 23.56
C TYR A 10 -33.15 39.55 22.59
N LYS A 11 -31.88 39.54 23.00
CA LYS A 11 -30.69 39.84 22.20
C LYS A 11 -30.12 38.54 21.66
N ALA A 12 -30.38 38.23 20.38
CA ALA A 12 -30.06 36.97 19.80
C ALA A 12 -28.69 36.94 19.09
N ALA A 13 -27.98 35.83 19.27
CA ALA A 13 -26.91 35.37 18.39
C ALA A 13 -27.44 34.33 17.40
N ILE A 14 -27.19 34.54 16.13
CA ILE A 14 -27.38 33.49 15.11
C ILE A 14 -26.11 32.65 15.05
N TYR A 15 -26.23 31.31 15.16
CA TYR A 15 -25.09 30.41 14.98
C TYR A 15 -25.29 29.50 13.77
N LEU A 16 -24.30 29.53 12.85
CA LEU A 16 -24.29 28.83 11.60
C LEU A 16 -23.09 27.88 11.57
N ARG A 17 -23.27 26.68 11.01
CA ARG A 17 -22.16 25.72 10.87
C ARG A 17 -22.31 24.83 9.65
N LEU A 18 -21.18 24.61 8.92
CA LEU A 18 -21.06 23.63 7.87
C LEU A 18 -19.87 22.72 8.13
N SER A 19 -20.06 21.43 7.88
CA SER A 19 -18.97 20.44 7.91
C SER A 19 -18.27 20.36 6.54
N LYS A 20 -16.96 20.13 6.53
CA LYS A 20 -16.20 19.83 5.30
C LYS A 20 -16.73 18.61 4.53
N GLU A 21 -17.51 17.76 5.19
CA GLU A 21 -18.07 16.54 4.63
C GLU A 21 -19.42 16.77 3.92
N ASP A 22 -20.09 17.88 4.18
CA ASP A 22 -21.38 18.23 3.57
C ASP A 22 -21.21 18.88 2.16
N GLY A 23 -20.07 18.68 1.57
CA GLY A 23 -19.56 18.84 0.22
C GLY A 23 -20.32 19.70 -0.78
N ASP A 24 -20.15 21.02 -0.73
CA ASP A 24 -20.28 21.89 -1.91
C ASP A 24 -18.93 22.54 -2.24
N PHE A 25 -17.95 21.71 -2.62
CA PHE A 25 -16.76 22.20 -3.29
C PHE A 25 -17.09 22.46 -4.76
N SER A 26 -17.65 23.63 -5.06
CA SER A 26 -17.69 24.11 -6.43
C SER A 26 -16.26 24.31 -6.94
N ILE A 27 -15.97 23.69 -8.09
CA ILE A 27 -14.68 23.66 -8.80
C ILE A 27 -14.20 25.05 -9.28
N SER A 28 -15.03 26.09 -9.15
CA SER A 28 -14.69 27.47 -9.51
C SER A 28 -14.39 28.28 -8.25
N GLY A 29 -13.13 28.64 -8.08
CA GLY A 29 -12.67 29.54 -7.03
C GLY A 29 -13.37 30.88 -7.10
N GLU A 30 -13.82 31.35 -5.91
CA GLU A 30 -14.43 32.65 -5.56
C GLU A 30 -15.89 32.57 -5.08
N LYS A 31 -16.27 31.54 -4.30
CA LYS A 31 -17.41 31.72 -3.39
C LYS A 31 -16.88 31.98 -1.98
N LEU A 32 -17.06 33.16 -1.49
CA LEU A 32 -16.72 33.59 -0.13
C LEU A 32 -17.49 32.80 0.95
N GLU A 33 -18.59 32.14 0.59
CA GLU A 33 -19.47 31.43 1.52
C GLU A 33 -20.20 30.27 0.84
N SER A 34 -20.44 29.16 1.59
CA SER A 34 -21.16 27.97 1.11
C SER A 34 -22.65 28.25 0.93
N ASP A 35 -23.28 27.73 -0.14
CA ASP A 35 -24.71 27.80 -0.39
C ASP A 35 -25.55 27.26 0.79
N SER A 36 -25.01 26.27 1.52
CA SER A 36 -25.66 25.68 2.70
C SER A 36 -25.72 26.66 3.90
N ILE A 37 -24.69 27.48 4.11
CA ILE A 37 -24.69 28.52 5.16
C ILE A 37 -25.66 29.63 4.80
N SER A 38 -25.69 30.07 3.53
CA SER A 38 -26.62 31.05 3.03
C SER A 38 -28.08 30.60 3.22
N ASN A 39 -28.38 29.32 2.95
CA ASN A 39 -29.70 28.73 3.18
C ASN A 39 -30.08 28.67 4.66
N GLN A 40 -29.13 28.33 5.56
CA GLN A 40 -29.37 28.36 7.01
C GLN A 40 -29.70 29.78 7.48
N ARG A 41 -28.93 30.78 7.02
CA ARG A 41 -29.13 32.20 7.34
C ARG A 41 -30.50 32.70 6.87
N MET A 42 -30.91 32.35 5.66
CA MET A 42 -32.20 32.73 5.09
C MET A 42 -33.37 32.19 5.92
N LEU A 43 -33.32 30.90 6.28
CA LEU A 43 -34.34 30.26 7.10
C LEU A 43 -34.46 30.90 8.49
N ILE A 44 -33.32 31.17 9.14
CA ILE A 44 -33.34 31.82 10.47
C ILE A 44 -33.87 33.24 10.37
N LYS A 45 -33.50 34.04 9.36
CA LYS A 45 -34.03 35.37 9.14
C LYS A 45 -35.53 35.36 8.86
N GLU A 46 -36.05 34.37 8.14
CA GLU A 46 -37.50 34.23 7.91
C GLU A 46 -38.26 33.90 9.20
N TYR A 47 -37.72 33.04 10.04
CA TYR A 47 -38.25 32.74 11.35
C TYR A 47 -38.30 33.98 12.25
N LEU A 48 -37.22 34.75 12.31
CA LEU A 48 -37.10 35.95 13.12
C LEU A 48 -38.06 37.08 12.69
N LYS A 49 -38.46 37.16 11.42
CA LYS A 49 -39.51 38.10 10.97
C LYS A 49 -40.86 37.88 11.66
N LYS A 50 -41.13 36.66 12.09
CA LYS A 50 -42.35 36.27 12.80
C LYS A 50 -42.23 36.43 14.32
N HIS A 51 -41.05 36.78 14.83
CA HIS A 51 -40.70 36.89 16.24
C HIS A 51 -40.04 38.23 16.53
N PRO A 52 -40.83 39.34 16.55
CA PRO A 52 -40.31 40.73 16.72
C PRO A 52 -39.65 40.93 18.09
N GLU A 53 -39.95 40.09 19.09
CA GLU A 53 -39.35 40.12 20.42
C GLU A 53 -37.85 39.67 20.41
N ILE A 54 -37.35 39.17 19.26
CA ILE A 54 -35.97 38.70 19.15
C ILE A 54 -35.17 39.61 18.23
N THR A 55 -34.26 40.39 18.81
CA THR A 55 -33.36 41.28 18.06
C THR A 55 -31.99 40.61 17.85
N VAL A 56 -31.54 40.50 16.58
CA VAL A 56 -30.22 39.92 16.26
C VAL A 56 -29.13 40.94 16.57
N VAL A 57 -28.21 40.56 17.45
CA VAL A 57 -27.04 41.37 17.81
C VAL A 57 -25.85 41.00 16.94
N LYS A 58 -25.62 39.69 16.75
CA LYS A 58 -24.44 39.19 16.01
C LYS A 58 -24.70 37.83 15.41
N GLU A 59 -24.03 37.56 14.29
CA GLU A 59 -23.95 36.28 13.63
C GLU A 59 -22.56 35.68 13.85
N TYR A 60 -22.52 34.34 14.11
CA TYR A 60 -21.33 33.56 14.31
C TYR A 60 -21.37 32.39 13.33
N CYS A 61 -20.24 32.14 12.62
CA CYS A 61 -20.21 31.18 11.55
C CYS A 61 -18.91 30.34 11.57
N ASP A 62 -19.05 29.04 11.81
CA ASP A 62 -17.96 28.09 11.74
C ASP A 62 -18.08 27.23 10.45
N ASP A 63 -17.53 27.77 9.34
CA ASP A 63 -17.49 27.05 8.07
C ASP A 63 -16.31 26.05 8.04
N GLY A 64 -16.60 24.81 7.66
CA GLY A 64 -15.60 23.75 7.57
C GLY A 64 -15.24 23.08 8.91
N PHE A 65 -15.98 23.33 9.98
CA PHE A 65 -15.80 22.69 11.28
C PHE A 65 -16.78 21.53 11.50
N THR A 66 -16.30 20.43 12.10
CA THR A 66 -17.15 19.27 12.41
C THR A 66 -18.07 19.55 13.59
N GLY A 67 -19.21 18.87 13.62
CA GLY A 67 -20.13 18.90 14.77
C GLY A 67 -19.76 17.99 15.93
N ALA A 68 -18.63 17.25 15.84
CA ALA A 68 -18.26 16.24 16.82
C ALA A 68 -17.56 16.77 18.07
N ASN A 69 -17.19 18.05 18.12
CA ASN A 69 -16.66 18.73 19.32
C ASN A 69 -17.03 20.22 19.29
N PHE A 70 -16.84 20.91 20.42
CA PHE A 70 -17.09 22.34 20.57
C PHE A 70 -15.82 23.23 20.53
N GLU A 71 -14.70 22.70 20.09
CA GLU A 71 -13.46 23.45 19.82
C GLU A 71 -13.57 24.22 18.49
N ARG A 72 -14.42 25.25 18.46
CA ARG A 72 -14.74 26.05 17.28
C ARG A 72 -14.54 27.52 17.58
N PRO A 73 -13.83 28.28 16.74
CA PRO A 73 -13.48 29.68 17.02
C PRO A 73 -14.70 30.57 17.25
N ASP A 74 -15.68 30.53 16.35
CA ASP A 74 -16.84 31.39 16.44
C ASP A 74 -17.86 30.95 17.50
N PHE A 75 -17.95 29.63 17.75
CA PHE A 75 -18.70 29.13 18.90
C PHE A 75 -18.12 29.66 20.22
N ASN A 76 -16.80 29.65 20.40
CA ASN A 76 -16.15 30.16 21.60
C ASN A 76 -16.38 31.64 21.76
N ARG A 77 -16.27 32.45 20.68
CA ARG A 77 -16.60 33.89 20.68
C ARG A 77 -18.07 34.16 21.04
N MET A 78 -18.99 33.33 20.55
CA MET A 78 -20.39 33.40 20.91
C MET A 78 -20.57 33.14 22.40
N MET A 79 -19.93 32.12 22.96
CA MET A 79 -20.00 31.81 24.39
C MET A 79 -19.35 32.87 25.28
N GLU A 80 -18.31 33.55 24.80
CA GLU A 80 -17.76 34.74 25.48
C GLU A 80 -18.78 35.89 25.53
N ALA A 81 -19.48 36.18 24.41
CA ALA A 81 -20.53 37.19 24.37
C ALA A 81 -21.73 36.84 25.26
N VAL A 82 -22.09 35.54 25.35
CA VAL A 82 -23.09 35.05 26.29
C VAL A 82 -22.68 35.27 27.74
N ARG A 83 -21.44 34.92 28.10
CA ARG A 83 -20.92 35.15 29.47
C ARG A 83 -20.81 36.63 29.84
N ALA A 84 -20.53 37.48 28.85
CA ALA A 84 -20.52 38.93 29.02
C ALA A 84 -21.92 39.58 29.11
N GLY A 85 -23.02 38.81 28.98
CA GLY A 85 -24.39 39.31 29.01
C GLY A 85 -24.79 40.10 27.77
N LEU A 86 -24.01 40.05 26.69
CA LEU A 86 -24.31 40.75 25.44
C LEU A 86 -25.35 40.01 24.59
N VAL A 87 -25.50 38.71 24.83
CA VAL A 87 -26.41 37.79 24.15
C VAL A 87 -27.17 36.99 25.20
N ASP A 88 -28.51 36.97 25.10
CA ASP A 88 -29.41 36.20 25.98
C ASP A 88 -30.32 35.22 25.22
N CYS A 89 -30.16 35.13 23.88
CA CYS A 89 -30.83 34.17 23.03
C CYS A 89 -29.86 33.61 21.98
N ILE A 90 -29.94 32.29 21.72
CA ILE A 90 -29.17 31.65 20.64
C ILE A 90 -30.16 30.98 19.70
N VAL A 91 -30.03 31.25 18.39
CA VAL A 91 -30.89 30.70 17.35
C VAL A 91 -30.06 29.89 16.38
N VAL A 92 -30.46 28.62 16.18
CA VAL A 92 -29.85 27.70 15.22
C VAL A 92 -30.90 27.10 14.27
N LYS A 93 -30.48 26.61 13.10
CA LYS A 93 -31.39 25.94 12.19
C LYS A 93 -31.94 24.64 12.80
N ASP A 94 -31.06 23.80 13.31
CA ASP A 94 -31.36 22.52 13.96
C ASP A 94 -30.28 22.15 14.98
N LEU A 95 -30.58 21.16 15.83
CA LEU A 95 -29.65 20.69 16.87
C LEU A 95 -28.35 20.13 16.31
N SER A 96 -28.37 19.55 15.10
CA SER A 96 -27.18 19.01 14.48
C SER A 96 -26.19 20.12 14.10
N ARG A 97 -26.66 21.35 13.85
CA ARG A 97 -25.82 22.53 13.59
C ARG A 97 -25.19 23.04 14.87
N PHE A 98 -25.90 22.95 16.00
CA PHE A 98 -25.34 23.29 17.31
C PHE A 98 -24.24 22.29 17.72
N GLY A 99 -24.54 20.97 17.78
CA GLY A 99 -23.58 19.92 18.11
C GLY A 99 -24.10 18.52 17.79
N ARG A 100 -23.19 17.64 17.31
CA ARG A 100 -23.50 16.22 17.09
C ARG A 100 -23.10 15.34 18.28
N GLU A 101 -22.27 15.86 19.18
CA GLU A 101 -21.91 15.18 20.43
C GLU A 101 -23.00 15.46 21.48
N TYR A 102 -23.74 14.39 21.83
CA TYR A 102 -24.97 14.52 22.63
C TYR A 102 -24.71 14.89 24.09
N ILE A 103 -23.56 14.49 24.67
CA ILE A 103 -23.23 14.78 26.08
C ILE A 103 -22.96 16.28 26.23
N GLU A 104 -22.04 16.83 25.41
CA GLU A 104 -21.67 18.24 25.48
C GLU A 104 -22.84 19.14 25.05
N ALA A 105 -23.56 18.83 23.96
CA ALA A 105 -24.73 19.58 23.52
C ALA A 105 -25.83 19.54 24.58
N GLY A 106 -26.06 18.40 25.21
CA GLY A 106 -27.00 18.25 26.32
C GLY A 106 -26.61 19.09 27.54
N ASP A 107 -25.33 19.09 27.92
CA ASP A 107 -24.85 19.94 29.03
C ASP A 107 -25.05 21.41 28.77
N TYR A 108 -24.84 21.91 27.54
CA TYR A 108 -25.15 23.29 27.19
C TYR A 108 -26.64 23.58 27.31
N ILE A 109 -27.50 22.74 26.71
CA ILE A 109 -28.94 23.02 26.62
C ILE A 109 -29.64 22.78 27.97
N GLN A 110 -29.27 21.75 28.74
CA GLN A 110 -29.95 21.37 29.97
C GLN A 110 -29.36 22.02 31.23
N LYS A 111 -28.06 22.38 31.23
CA LYS A 111 -27.39 22.90 32.43
C LYS A 111 -26.87 24.31 32.25
N ILE A 112 -26.10 24.56 31.18
CA ILE A 112 -25.35 25.82 31.03
C ILE A 112 -26.31 26.98 30.65
N PHE A 113 -27.11 26.82 29.59
CA PHE A 113 -28.03 27.84 29.13
C PHE A 113 -29.10 28.19 30.18
N PRO A 114 -29.76 27.25 30.84
CA PRO A 114 -30.70 27.57 31.92
C PRO A 114 -30.07 28.29 33.12
N ARG A 115 -28.79 27.96 33.45
CA ARG A 115 -28.05 28.67 34.52
C ARG A 115 -27.73 30.11 34.14
N LEU A 116 -27.43 30.37 32.87
CA LEU A 116 -27.11 31.70 32.35
C LEU A 116 -28.36 32.48 31.94
N GLY A 117 -29.55 31.87 31.99
CA GLY A 117 -30.80 32.51 31.57
C GLY A 117 -30.89 32.73 30.06
N ILE A 118 -30.27 31.87 29.28
CA ILE A 118 -30.22 31.94 27.82
C ILE A 118 -31.39 31.17 27.20
N ARG A 119 -32.16 31.85 26.33
CA ARG A 119 -33.17 31.23 25.48
C ARG A 119 -32.48 30.53 24.31
N PHE A 120 -32.75 29.23 24.10
CA PHE A 120 -32.19 28.47 23.00
C PHE A 120 -33.29 28.01 22.05
N ILE A 121 -33.12 28.29 20.75
CA ILE A 121 -34.13 27.98 19.71
C ILE A 121 -33.47 27.16 18.60
N ALA A 122 -34.03 25.97 18.29
CA ALA A 122 -33.69 25.12 17.16
C ALA A 122 -34.93 25.00 16.25
N ILE A 123 -34.93 25.74 15.12
CA ILE A 123 -36.11 25.96 14.30
C ILE A 123 -36.72 24.69 13.75
N ASN A 124 -35.92 23.89 13.03
CA ASN A 124 -36.40 22.65 12.40
C ASN A 124 -36.76 21.55 13.40
N ASP A 125 -36.22 21.63 14.62
CA ASP A 125 -36.55 20.71 15.70
C ASP A 125 -37.76 21.11 16.52
N ASN A 126 -38.36 22.27 16.20
CA ASN A 126 -39.45 22.92 16.94
C ASN A 126 -39.12 22.99 18.44
N TYR A 127 -37.88 23.33 18.78
CA TYR A 127 -37.43 23.46 20.15
C TYR A 127 -37.21 24.92 20.50
N ASP A 128 -37.83 25.35 21.56
CA ASP A 128 -37.65 26.68 22.16
C ASP A 128 -37.69 26.54 23.68
N SER A 129 -36.60 26.86 24.34
CA SER A 129 -36.46 26.69 25.79
C SER A 129 -37.35 27.65 26.62
N ALA A 130 -37.98 28.64 26.01
CA ALA A 130 -38.91 29.54 26.67
C ALA A 130 -40.39 29.08 26.58
N GLN A 131 -40.72 28.12 25.74
CA GLN A 131 -42.10 27.66 25.59
C GLN A 131 -42.58 26.81 26.80
N PRO A 132 -43.84 26.96 27.24
CA PRO A 132 -44.44 26.08 28.23
C PRO A 132 -44.46 24.63 27.71
N GLY A 133 -43.92 23.69 28.51
CA GLY A 133 -43.78 22.30 28.08
C GLY A 133 -42.39 21.95 27.48
N ALA A 134 -41.47 22.89 27.41
CA ALA A 134 -40.06 22.57 27.04
C ALA A 134 -39.44 21.54 27.97
N ALA A 135 -39.92 21.45 29.24
CA ALA A 135 -39.52 20.40 30.19
C ALA A 135 -40.04 18.99 29.80
N ASP A 136 -41.19 18.89 29.13
CA ASP A 136 -41.68 17.59 28.63
C ASP A 136 -40.89 17.09 27.41
N ASN A 137 -40.16 17.96 26.75
CA ASN A 137 -39.21 17.59 25.69
C ASN A 137 -37.84 17.10 26.21
N GLU A 138 -37.63 17.02 27.54
CA GLU A 138 -36.37 16.54 28.13
C GLU A 138 -35.96 15.12 27.64
N LEU A 139 -36.94 14.26 27.33
CA LEU A 139 -36.69 12.92 26.78
C LEU A 139 -36.50 12.90 25.26
N VAL A 140 -37.13 13.80 24.52
CA VAL A 140 -37.09 13.83 23.05
C VAL A 140 -35.72 14.36 22.57
N LEU A 141 -35.14 15.33 23.27
CA LEU A 141 -33.87 15.95 22.91
C LEU A 141 -32.68 14.97 23.02
N PRO A 142 -32.47 14.27 24.15
CA PRO A 142 -31.46 13.22 24.27
C PRO A 142 -31.65 12.11 23.25
N PHE A 143 -32.91 11.71 22.97
CA PHE A 143 -33.21 10.68 22.00
C PHE A 143 -32.84 11.10 20.57
N LYS A 144 -33.16 12.32 20.13
CA LYS A 144 -32.72 12.86 18.82
C LYS A 144 -31.21 12.92 18.71
N ASN A 145 -30.52 13.36 19.76
CA ASN A 145 -29.05 13.42 19.78
C ASN A 145 -28.43 12.02 19.74
N LEU A 146 -28.99 11.05 20.47
CA LEU A 146 -28.57 9.65 20.42
C LEU A 146 -28.76 9.04 19.02
N MET A 147 -29.90 9.32 18.38
CA MET A 147 -30.15 8.88 17.00
C MET A 147 -29.15 9.47 16.02
N ASN A 148 -28.81 10.76 16.15
CA ASN A 148 -27.80 11.41 15.31
C ASN A 148 -26.39 10.82 15.51
N ASP A 149 -25.99 10.53 16.75
CA ASP A 149 -24.69 9.89 17.03
C ASP A 149 -24.66 8.45 16.47
N SER A 150 -25.75 7.69 16.66
CA SER A 150 -25.90 6.35 16.10
C SER A 150 -25.81 6.34 14.57
N TYR A 151 -26.44 7.32 13.90
CA TYR A 151 -26.37 7.49 12.46
C TYR A 151 -24.94 7.79 11.97
N CYS A 152 -24.23 8.71 12.63
CA CYS A 152 -22.83 9.01 12.33
C CYS A 152 -21.93 7.78 12.52
N ARG A 153 -22.17 6.99 13.56
CA ARG A 153 -21.46 5.71 13.82
C ARG A 153 -21.72 4.69 12.72
N ASP A 154 -22.97 4.52 12.30
CA ASP A 154 -23.38 3.58 11.26
C ASP A 154 -22.74 3.96 9.91
N ILE A 155 -22.79 5.22 9.50
CA ILE A 155 -22.09 5.71 8.31
C ILE A 155 -20.59 5.43 8.38
N SER A 156 -19.97 5.71 9.52
CA SER A 156 -18.54 5.46 9.70
C SER A 156 -18.17 3.97 9.54
N ILE A 157 -19.00 3.07 10.05
CA ILE A 157 -18.83 1.61 9.89
C ILE A 157 -18.99 1.22 8.42
N LYS A 158 -20.05 1.69 7.75
CA LYS A 158 -20.31 1.40 6.34
C LYS A 158 -19.21 1.89 5.41
N VAL A 159 -18.72 3.11 5.62
CA VAL A 159 -17.61 3.67 4.85
C VAL A 159 -16.33 2.86 5.04
N ARG A 160 -15.99 2.48 6.29
CA ARG A 160 -14.80 1.65 6.56
C ARG A 160 -14.92 0.28 5.91
N SER A 161 -16.05 -0.40 6.07
CA SER A 161 -16.31 -1.70 5.46
C SER A 161 -16.19 -1.65 3.93
N ASN A 162 -16.75 -0.61 3.29
CA ASN A 162 -16.64 -0.41 1.83
C ASN A 162 -15.18 -0.17 1.40
N LEU A 163 -14.44 0.68 2.15
CA LEU A 163 -13.03 0.91 1.86
C LEU A 163 -12.18 -0.34 2.05
N ASP A 164 -12.46 -1.17 3.06
CA ASP A 164 -11.74 -2.41 3.30
C ASP A 164 -12.07 -3.48 2.25
N ALA A 165 -13.32 -3.56 1.80
CA ALA A 165 -13.70 -4.41 0.66
C ALA A 165 -12.97 -3.99 -0.62
N LYS A 166 -12.93 -2.70 -0.93
CA LYS A 166 -12.19 -2.17 -2.08
C LYS A 166 -10.70 -2.49 -2.01
N ARG A 167 -10.07 -2.35 -0.82
CA ARG A 167 -8.64 -2.66 -0.62
C ARG A 167 -8.35 -4.14 -0.86
N ARG A 168 -9.19 -5.05 -0.34
CA ARG A 168 -9.06 -6.50 -0.54
C ARG A 168 -9.21 -6.90 -2.00
N ASN A 169 -10.04 -6.17 -2.76
CA ASN A 169 -10.24 -6.39 -4.19
C ASN A 169 -9.15 -5.71 -5.05
N GLY A 170 -8.04 -5.27 -4.47
CA GLY A 170 -6.95 -4.64 -5.21
C GLY A 170 -7.26 -3.25 -5.78
N GLN A 171 -8.32 -2.59 -5.33
CA GLN A 171 -8.67 -1.26 -5.76
C GLN A 171 -7.88 -0.19 -5.01
N PHE A 172 -7.33 0.77 -5.72
CA PHE A 172 -6.64 1.90 -5.12
C PHE A 172 -7.63 2.88 -4.49
N VAL A 173 -7.58 3.04 -3.16
CA VAL A 173 -8.46 3.95 -2.41
C VAL A 173 -7.71 5.14 -1.79
N GLY A 174 -6.42 5.27 -2.06
CA GLY A 174 -5.61 6.39 -1.56
C GLY A 174 -6.03 7.73 -2.17
N SER A 175 -6.00 8.79 -1.40
CA SER A 175 -6.29 10.15 -1.91
C SER A 175 -5.21 10.65 -2.87
N ARG A 176 -3.98 10.17 -2.72
CA ARG A 176 -2.80 10.61 -3.49
C ARG A 176 -2.18 9.44 -4.23
N VAL A 177 -2.02 9.59 -5.54
CA VAL A 177 -1.29 8.63 -6.36
C VAL A 177 0.21 8.77 -6.13
N VAL A 178 0.92 7.64 -6.14
CA VAL A 178 2.37 7.59 -6.03
C VAL A 178 3.01 8.13 -7.31
N PHE A 179 4.16 8.79 -7.21
CA PHE A 179 4.91 9.28 -8.37
C PHE A 179 5.28 8.12 -9.28
N GLY A 180 5.12 8.27 -10.59
CA GLY A 180 5.27 7.19 -11.58
C GLY A 180 3.96 6.53 -12.01
N TYR A 181 2.85 6.82 -11.30
CA TYR A 181 1.52 6.33 -11.67
C TYR A 181 0.50 7.46 -11.78
N LEU A 182 -0.54 7.23 -12.55
CA LEU A 182 -1.74 8.05 -12.69
C LEU A 182 -2.97 7.21 -12.32
N ARG A 183 -4.11 7.87 -12.11
CA ARG A 183 -5.39 7.16 -12.05
C ARG A 183 -5.89 6.90 -13.46
N SER A 184 -6.45 5.72 -13.68
CA SER A 184 -7.12 5.42 -14.94
C SER A 184 -8.27 6.43 -15.19
N PRO A 185 -8.42 6.94 -16.42
CA PRO A 185 -9.56 7.78 -16.79
C PRO A 185 -10.90 7.06 -16.59
N ASP A 186 -10.94 5.76 -16.90
CA ASP A 186 -12.14 4.94 -16.87
C ASP A 186 -12.48 4.47 -15.45
N ASN A 187 -11.46 4.23 -14.61
CA ASN A 187 -11.67 3.73 -13.26
C ASN A 187 -10.75 4.44 -12.25
N LYS A 188 -11.30 5.36 -11.46
CA LYS A 188 -10.58 6.13 -10.44
C LYS A 188 -9.87 5.28 -9.37
N ASN A 189 -10.24 4.01 -9.25
CA ASN A 189 -9.66 3.07 -8.29
C ASN A 189 -8.56 2.18 -8.89
N GLN A 190 -8.16 2.41 -10.14
CA GLN A 190 -7.09 1.69 -10.83
C GLN A 190 -5.91 2.61 -11.10
N LEU A 191 -4.69 2.08 -10.91
CA LEU A 191 -3.44 2.77 -11.25
C LEU A 191 -3.00 2.38 -12.66
N VAL A 192 -2.54 3.36 -13.43
CA VAL A 192 -1.92 3.19 -14.74
C VAL A 192 -0.55 3.86 -14.72
N ILE A 193 0.39 3.34 -15.52
CA ILE A 193 1.75 3.90 -15.60
C ILE A 193 1.71 5.31 -16.17
N ASP A 194 2.45 6.22 -15.55
CA ASP A 194 2.68 7.57 -16.04
C ASP A 194 3.89 7.55 -17.01
N PRO A 195 3.68 7.78 -18.32
CA PRO A 195 4.76 7.65 -19.32
C PRO A 195 5.90 8.65 -19.10
N VAL A 196 5.66 9.75 -18.39
CA VAL A 196 6.68 10.77 -18.12
C VAL A 196 7.43 10.50 -16.80
N ALA A 197 6.70 10.09 -15.77
CA ALA A 197 7.28 9.92 -14.43
C ALA A 197 7.83 8.50 -14.19
N ALA A 198 7.33 7.47 -14.88
CA ALA A 198 7.80 6.10 -14.70
C ALA A 198 9.27 5.88 -15.10
N PRO A 199 9.79 6.45 -16.22
CA PRO A 199 11.21 6.33 -16.55
C PRO A 199 12.13 6.89 -15.44
N VAL A 200 11.74 7.97 -14.79
CA VAL A 200 12.50 8.55 -13.66
C VAL A 200 12.57 7.57 -12.49
N VAL A 201 11.48 6.84 -12.21
CA VAL A 201 11.47 5.79 -11.16
C VAL A 201 12.42 4.65 -11.56
N GLN A 202 12.39 4.21 -12.81
CA GLN A 202 13.31 3.18 -13.32
C GLN A 202 14.77 3.60 -13.17
N ASP A 203 15.10 4.84 -13.53
CA ASP A 203 16.44 5.40 -13.36
C ASP A 203 16.88 5.45 -11.90
N ILE A 204 16.01 5.83 -10.98
CA ILE A 204 16.30 5.83 -9.53
C ILE A 204 16.70 4.43 -9.06
N PHE A 205 15.96 3.39 -9.45
CA PHE A 205 16.28 2.00 -9.10
C PHE A 205 17.58 1.54 -9.76
N LYS A 206 17.79 1.86 -11.04
CA LYS A 206 19.01 1.55 -11.78
C LYS A 206 20.24 2.19 -11.12
N TRP A 207 20.22 3.48 -10.81
CA TRP A 207 21.33 4.18 -10.16
C TRP A 207 21.61 3.66 -8.75
N LYS A 208 20.56 3.21 -8.03
CA LYS A 208 20.78 2.55 -6.73
C LYS A 208 21.54 1.24 -6.89
N ILE A 209 21.24 0.44 -7.91
CA ILE A 209 21.96 -0.80 -8.24
C ILE A 209 23.40 -0.49 -8.68
N GLU A 210 23.62 0.59 -9.41
CA GLU A 210 24.95 1.11 -9.78
C GLU A 210 25.76 1.59 -8.56
N GLY A 211 25.10 1.72 -7.39
CA GLY A 211 25.76 2.02 -6.12
C GLY A 211 25.63 3.46 -5.63
N LEU A 212 24.86 4.32 -6.33
CA LEU A 212 24.64 5.67 -5.86
C LEU A 212 23.85 5.67 -4.53
N SER A 213 24.23 6.55 -3.63
CA SER A 213 23.46 6.82 -2.41
C SER A 213 22.18 7.60 -2.74
N PRO A 214 21.13 7.52 -1.89
CA PRO A 214 19.92 8.31 -2.11
C PRO A 214 20.18 9.83 -2.22
N ALA A 215 21.24 10.35 -1.58
CA ALA A 215 21.64 11.74 -1.70
C ALA A 215 22.20 12.05 -3.10
N GLN A 216 23.14 11.23 -3.58
CA GLN A 216 23.71 11.40 -4.91
C GLN A 216 22.67 11.26 -6.03
N ILE A 217 21.69 10.35 -5.86
CA ILE A 217 20.56 10.23 -6.80
C ILE A 217 19.72 11.51 -6.81
N ALA A 218 19.44 12.06 -5.63
CA ALA A 218 18.69 13.31 -5.51
C ALA A 218 19.43 14.49 -6.15
N ASP A 219 20.75 14.60 -5.92
CA ASP A 219 21.60 15.64 -6.53
C ASP A 219 21.62 15.51 -8.06
N ARG A 220 21.80 14.29 -8.58
CA ARG A 220 21.79 14.02 -10.03
C ARG A 220 20.47 14.41 -10.69
N LEU A 221 19.31 14.15 -10.04
CA LEU A 221 17.99 14.55 -10.53
C LEU A 221 17.81 16.07 -10.49
N ASN A 222 18.33 16.73 -9.45
CA ASN A 222 18.29 18.18 -9.32
C ASN A 222 19.18 18.87 -10.37
N ASP A 223 20.39 18.35 -10.62
CA ASP A 223 21.31 18.85 -11.65
C ASP A 223 20.72 18.67 -13.05
N ALA A 224 19.99 17.58 -13.29
CA ALA A 224 19.27 17.34 -14.54
C ALA A 224 17.96 18.14 -14.64
N ASN A 225 17.64 18.99 -13.65
CA ASN A 225 16.40 19.77 -13.58
C ASN A 225 15.11 18.94 -13.68
N VAL A 226 15.14 17.67 -13.24
CA VAL A 226 13.95 16.81 -13.20
C VAL A 226 13.04 17.29 -12.07
N PRO A 227 11.75 17.62 -12.34
CA PRO A 227 10.85 18.13 -11.30
C PRO A 227 10.63 17.09 -10.21
N SER A 228 10.70 17.52 -8.95
CA SER A 228 10.37 16.64 -7.81
C SER A 228 8.90 16.20 -7.85
N PRO A 229 8.51 15.12 -7.16
CA PRO A 229 7.12 14.62 -7.18
C PRO A 229 6.07 15.67 -6.83
N ILE A 230 6.42 16.66 -6.01
CA ILE A 230 5.52 17.77 -5.64
C ILE A 230 5.41 18.78 -6.79
N GLU A 231 6.54 19.19 -7.37
CA GLU A 231 6.56 20.16 -8.48
C GLU A 231 5.92 19.56 -9.73
N TYR A 232 6.16 18.27 -10.02
CA TYR A 232 5.49 17.54 -11.09
C TYR A 232 3.97 17.55 -10.94
N LYS A 233 3.47 17.29 -9.71
CA LYS A 233 2.03 17.35 -9.43
C LYS A 233 1.45 18.75 -9.54
N LYS A 234 2.21 19.78 -9.14
CA LYS A 234 1.80 21.18 -9.32
C LYS A 234 1.69 21.57 -10.81
N ALA A 235 2.67 21.15 -11.61
CA ALA A 235 2.66 21.35 -13.07
C ALA A 235 1.43 20.70 -13.71
N ASN A 236 0.98 19.55 -13.18
CA ASN A 236 -0.23 18.85 -13.61
C ASN A 236 -1.51 19.34 -12.92
N GLY A 237 -1.55 20.59 -12.44
CA GLY A 237 -2.75 21.25 -11.91
C GLY A 237 -3.10 20.94 -10.45
N SER A 238 -2.25 20.25 -9.70
CA SER A 238 -2.51 19.98 -8.28
C SER A 238 -2.31 21.23 -7.42
N LYS A 239 -3.36 21.66 -6.70
CA LYS A 239 -3.31 22.78 -5.75
C LYS A 239 -2.72 22.41 -4.37
N GLN A 240 -2.00 21.29 -4.26
CA GLN A 240 -1.47 20.80 -2.99
C GLN A 240 -0.37 21.71 -2.43
N ARG A 241 -0.54 22.11 -1.19
CA ARG A 241 0.50 22.77 -0.37
C ARG A 241 1.00 21.78 0.68
N THR A 242 2.31 21.75 0.94
CA THR A 242 2.91 20.97 2.03
C THR A 242 3.39 21.92 3.11
N CYS A 243 3.09 21.59 4.38
CA CYS A 243 3.51 22.40 5.55
C CYS A 243 5.03 22.44 5.73
N PHE A 244 5.77 21.53 5.08
CA PHE A 244 7.22 21.37 5.24
C PHE A 244 8.05 22.02 4.12
N GLN A 245 7.39 22.70 3.17
CA GLN A 245 8.12 23.35 2.08
C GLN A 245 8.61 24.73 2.52
N THR A 246 9.91 24.86 2.76
CA THR A 246 10.55 26.12 3.14
C THR A 246 11.05 26.93 1.93
N LYS A 247 11.30 26.29 0.77
CA LYS A 247 11.77 26.92 -0.46
C LYS A 247 10.62 27.12 -1.46
N LYS A 248 10.76 28.14 -2.34
CA LYS A 248 9.77 28.41 -3.41
C LYS A 248 9.55 27.20 -4.32
N VAL A 249 10.63 26.46 -4.65
CA VAL A 249 10.63 25.25 -5.48
C VAL A 249 11.08 24.07 -4.61
N ALA A 250 10.34 22.96 -4.66
CA ALA A 250 10.70 21.75 -3.95
C ALA A 250 11.69 20.93 -4.78
N LEU A 251 12.89 20.75 -4.26
CA LEU A 251 13.92 19.90 -4.85
C LEU A 251 13.77 18.44 -4.43
N TRP A 252 14.40 17.53 -5.16
CA TRP A 252 14.57 16.16 -4.74
C TRP A 252 15.42 16.09 -3.46
N SER A 253 15.09 15.18 -2.58
CA SER A 253 15.82 14.96 -1.34
C SER A 253 16.10 13.47 -1.15
N ALA A 254 17.16 13.13 -0.41
CA ALA A 254 17.49 11.75 -0.08
C ALA A 254 16.31 10.99 0.55
N VAL A 255 15.49 11.68 1.36
CA VAL A 255 14.28 11.10 1.98
C VAL A 255 13.21 10.76 0.94
N ALA A 256 13.04 11.59 -0.09
CA ALA A 256 12.10 11.31 -1.16
C ALA A 256 12.53 10.07 -1.97
N ILE A 257 13.82 10.00 -2.32
CA ILE A 257 14.41 8.83 -2.99
C ILE A 257 14.27 7.56 -2.14
N TYR A 258 14.60 7.63 -0.84
CA TYR A 258 14.47 6.51 0.08
C TYR A 258 13.03 5.98 0.14
N ARG A 259 12.04 6.87 0.18
CA ARG A 259 10.61 6.50 0.17
C ARG A 259 10.19 5.81 -1.14
N ILE A 260 10.73 6.24 -2.27
CA ILE A 260 10.49 5.61 -3.57
C ILE A 260 11.09 4.20 -3.56
N LEU A 261 12.36 4.05 -3.19
CA LEU A 261 13.07 2.77 -3.17
C LEU A 261 12.42 1.73 -2.22
N LYS A 262 11.75 2.17 -1.15
CA LYS A 262 11.05 1.28 -0.18
C LYS A 262 9.59 0.97 -0.52
N ASN A 263 9.05 1.53 -1.57
CA ASN A 263 7.63 1.42 -1.84
C ASN A 263 7.31 0.26 -2.79
N GLU A 264 6.70 -0.80 -2.26
CA GLU A 264 6.30 -2.00 -3.00
C GLU A 264 5.29 -1.74 -4.13
N VAL A 265 4.62 -0.59 -4.14
CA VAL A 265 3.67 -0.24 -5.21
C VAL A 265 4.32 -0.30 -6.60
N TYR A 266 5.62 -0.05 -6.70
CA TYR A 266 6.33 -0.10 -7.99
C TYR A 266 6.46 -1.50 -8.58
N THR A 267 6.26 -2.57 -7.78
CA THR A 267 6.25 -3.97 -8.24
C THR A 267 4.88 -4.48 -8.66
N GLY A 268 3.86 -3.61 -8.72
CA GLY A 268 2.49 -4.03 -8.96
C GLY A 268 1.74 -4.49 -7.70
N THR A 269 2.40 -4.51 -6.54
CA THR A 269 1.80 -4.89 -5.26
C THR A 269 1.21 -3.68 -4.56
N LEU A 270 -0.08 -3.70 -4.32
CA LEU A 270 -0.78 -2.62 -3.64
C LEU A 270 -0.89 -2.89 -2.14
N VAL A 271 -0.21 -2.07 -1.33
CA VAL A 271 -0.22 -2.17 0.14
C VAL A 271 -0.95 -0.99 0.74
N GLN A 272 -2.14 -1.23 1.27
CA GLN A 272 -3.05 -0.19 1.77
C GLN A 272 -3.55 -0.50 3.20
N GLY A 273 -4.29 0.44 3.80
CA GLY A 273 -4.87 0.25 5.12
C GLY A 273 -3.86 0.27 6.26
N LYS A 274 -2.69 0.89 6.06
CA LYS A 274 -1.60 0.99 7.04
C LYS A 274 -1.99 1.74 8.32
N THR A 275 -3.04 2.55 8.26
CA THR A 275 -3.51 3.38 9.37
C THR A 275 -5.02 3.28 9.52
N THR A 276 -5.51 3.53 10.74
CA THR A 276 -6.94 3.60 11.07
C THR A 276 -7.21 4.71 12.07
N SER A 277 -8.47 5.15 12.17
CA SER A 277 -8.94 5.97 13.29
C SER A 277 -9.70 5.07 14.27
N PRO A 278 -9.50 5.18 15.58
CA PRO A 278 -10.14 4.33 16.58
C PRO A 278 -11.67 4.33 16.46
N ASN A 279 -12.27 5.52 16.33
CA ASN A 279 -13.71 5.68 16.14
C ASN A 279 -14.02 6.96 15.34
N HIS A 280 -15.32 7.24 15.11
CA HIS A 280 -15.76 8.42 14.33
C HIS A 280 -15.54 9.77 15.06
N LYS A 281 -15.38 9.76 16.39
CA LYS A 281 -15.16 10.96 17.22
C LYS A 281 -13.68 11.33 17.33
N VAL A 282 -12.78 10.32 17.29
CA VAL A 282 -11.34 10.53 17.47
C VAL A 282 -10.65 10.73 16.13
N LYS A 283 -10.14 11.93 15.90
CA LYS A 283 -9.40 12.28 14.65
C LYS A 283 -7.96 11.76 14.62
N LYS A 284 -7.46 11.17 15.71
CA LYS A 284 -6.10 10.65 15.78
C LYS A 284 -5.97 9.40 14.91
N THR A 285 -5.01 9.42 14.01
CA THR A 285 -4.66 8.27 13.17
C THR A 285 -3.67 7.37 13.91
N VAL A 286 -3.97 6.07 13.98
CA VAL A 286 -3.12 5.03 14.58
C VAL A 286 -2.59 4.12 13.50
N VAL A 287 -1.30 3.76 13.57
CA VAL A 287 -0.68 2.80 12.65
C VAL A 287 -1.14 1.40 13.02
N LYS A 288 -1.58 0.61 12.04
CA LYS A 288 -1.92 -0.80 12.21
C LYS A 288 -0.66 -1.69 12.15
N PRO A 289 -0.66 -2.85 12.83
CA PRO A 289 0.34 -3.89 12.61
C PRO A 289 0.43 -4.28 11.12
N GLN A 290 1.59 -4.72 10.67
CA GLN A 290 1.79 -5.10 9.26
C GLN A 290 0.90 -6.28 8.83
N SER A 291 0.57 -7.19 9.75
CA SER A 291 -0.37 -8.30 9.54
C SER A 291 -1.75 -7.85 9.09
N ASP A 292 -2.17 -6.65 9.49
CA ASP A 292 -3.51 -6.11 9.22
C ASP A 292 -3.56 -5.22 7.97
N TRP A 293 -2.44 -5.08 7.26
CA TRP A 293 -2.40 -4.31 6.03
C TRP A 293 -3.05 -5.10 4.89
N ALA A 294 -3.85 -4.42 4.10
CA ALA A 294 -4.39 -5.02 2.88
C ALA A 294 -3.28 -5.04 1.82
N ARG A 295 -2.80 -6.24 1.48
CA ARG A 295 -1.79 -6.47 0.45
C ARG A 295 -2.42 -7.25 -0.70
N THR A 296 -2.34 -6.70 -1.91
CA THR A 296 -2.84 -7.34 -3.13
C THR A 296 -1.73 -7.32 -4.17
N GLU A 297 -1.31 -8.49 -4.60
CA GLU A 297 -0.30 -8.66 -5.65
C GLU A 297 -0.95 -8.52 -7.03
N ASN A 298 -0.17 -8.09 -8.02
CA ASN A 298 -0.62 -7.90 -9.40
C ASN A 298 -1.88 -7.02 -9.54
N ALA A 299 -2.03 -6.02 -8.66
CA ALA A 299 -3.17 -5.10 -8.67
C ALA A 299 -3.09 -4.07 -9.81
N HIS A 300 -1.92 -3.83 -10.37
CA HIS A 300 -1.66 -2.91 -11.47
C HIS A 300 -0.34 -3.27 -12.18
N GLU A 301 -0.10 -2.69 -13.34
CA GLU A 301 1.12 -2.92 -14.11
C GLU A 301 2.38 -2.45 -13.34
N PRO A 302 3.42 -3.30 -13.18
CA PRO A 302 4.62 -2.93 -12.46
C PRO A 302 5.54 -2.03 -13.28
N ILE A 303 6.14 -1.02 -12.63
CA ILE A 303 7.23 -0.20 -13.22
C ILE A 303 8.58 -0.91 -13.03
N ILE A 304 8.73 -1.66 -11.93
CA ILE A 304 9.96 -2.34 -11.52
C ILE A 304 9.65 -3.83 -11.30
N ALA A 305 10.49 -4.71 -11.84
CA ALA A 305 10.36 -6.15 -11.59
C ALA A 305 10.61 -6.48 -10.10
N HIS A 306 9.88 -7.48 -9.55
CA HIS A 306 10.04 -7.91 -8.15
C HIS A 306 11.48 -8.23 -7.79
N ALA A 307 12.20 -8.99 -8.64
CA ALA A 307 13.61 -9.33 -8.41
C ALA A 307 14.51 -8.09 -8.29
N GLN A 308 14.25 -7.05 -9.10
CA GLN A 308 15.01 -5.80 -9.04
C GLN A 308 14.70 -5.01 -7.76
N PHE A 309 13.44 -5.02 -7.31
CA PHE A 309 13.04 -4.39 -6.06
C PHE A 309 13.70 -5.08 -4.86
N ASP A 310 13.64 -6.42 -4.78
CA ASP A 310 14.21 -7.21 -3.70
C ASP A 310 15.73 -7.03 -3.61
N LEU A 311 16.41 -6.97 -4.77
CA LEU A 311 17.82 -6.65 -4.84
C LEU A 311 18.12 -5.28 -4.21
N VAL A 312 17.33 -4.26 -4.56
CA VAL A 312 17.50 -2.92 -3.98
C VAL A 312 17.24 -2.92 -2.48
N GLN A 313 16.24 -3.70 -1.98
CA GLN A 313 16.02 -3.83 -0.53
C GLN A 313 17.25 -4.44 0.17
N LYS A 314 17.86 -5.50 -0.37
CA LYS A 314 19.12 -6.07 0.14
C LYS A 314 20.24 -5.03 0.15
N LEU A 315 20.44 -4.31 -0.95
CA LEU A 315 21.45 -3.24 -1.05
C LEU A 315 21.22 -2.07 -0.10
N MET A 316 20.00 -1.85 0.36
CA MET A 316 19.71 -0.82 1.35
C MET A 316 20.05 -1.25 2.78
N LEU A 317 20.24 -2.54 3.03
CA LEU A 317 20.71 -3.10 4.30
C LEU A 317 22.25 -3.15 4.35
N ASP A 318 22.91 -3.26 3.19
CA ASP A 318 24.38 -3.32 3.10
C ASP A 318 25.02 -1.99 3.51
N ASP A 319 26.09 -2.07 4.29
CA ASP A 319 26.90 -0.87 4.64
C ASP A 319 27.79 -0.48 3.48
N THR A 320 27.32 0.50 2.70
CA THR A 320 28.03 1.02 1.52
C THR A 320 28.66 2.40 1.77
N ARG A 321 29.03 2.72 3.03
CA ARG A 321 29.68 3.99 3.36
C ARG A 321 30.99 4.11 2.58
N SER A 322 31.09 5.14 1.73
CA SER A 322 32.30 5.50 0.99
C SER A 322 33.02 6.64 1.72
N PRO A 323 34.36 6.71 1.68
CA PRO A 323 35.08 7.87 2.17
C PRO A 323 34.60 9.16 1.49
N SER A 324 34.65 10.28 2.21
CA SER A 324 34.34 11.59 1.64
C SER A 324 35.27 11.89 0.46
N GLY A 325 34.70 12.22 -0.72
CA GLY A 325 35.45 12.51 -1.95
C GLY A 325 35.58 11.33 -2.92
N ALA A 326 35.05 10.15 -2.62
CA ALA A 326 35.03 9.04 -3.57
C ALA A 326 33.97 9.30 -4.67
N THR A 327 34.36 9.19 -5.93
CA THR A 327 33.51 9.42 -7.11
C THR A 327 32.55 8.27 -7.40
N GLY A 328 32.61 7.15 -6.65
CA GLY A 328 31.73 5.99 -6.82
C GLY A 328 31.88 4.96 -5.71
N VAL A 329 30.98 3.98 -5.70
CA VAL A 329 31.05 2.84 -4.79
C VAL A 329 31.88 1.73 -5.44
N HIS A 330 32.86 1.21 -4.70
CA HIS A 330 33.69 0.10 -5.18
C HIS A 330 32.81 -1.15 -5.50
N PRO A 331 33.10 -1.92 -6.58
CA PRO A 331 32.31 -3.09 -6.96
C PRO A 331 32.00 -4.07 -5.80
N PHE A 332 32.96 -4.31 -4.91
CA PHE A 332 32.82 -5.24 -3.78
C PHE A 332 32.34 -4.61 -2.47
N SER A 333 32.02 -3.32 -2.42
CA SER A 333 31.53 -2.67 -1.19
C SER A 333 30.28 -3.35 -0.67
N GLY A 334 30.28 -3.70 0.64
CA GLY A 334 29.16 -4.39 1.29
C GLY A 334 28.97 -5.85 0.91
N LYS A 335 29.94 -6.45 0.18
CA LYS A 335 29.89 -7.87 -0.24
C LYS A 335 31.09 -8.68 0.23
N ILE A 336 32.12 -8.05 0.77
CA ILE A 336 33.39 -8.70 1.14
C ILE A 336 33.54 -8.73 2.67
N TYR A 337 33.72 -9.93 3.23
CA TYR A 337 33.78 -10.19 4.67
C TYR A 337 34.96 -11.08 5.02
N CYS A 338 35.45 -10.94 6.24
CA CYS A 338 36.40 -11.88 6.82
C CYS A 338 35.67 -13.17 7.22
N ALA A 339 36.13 -14.33 6.73
CA ALA A 339 35.53 -15.63 7.08
C ALA A 339 35.75 -16.01 8.55
N ASP A 340 36.84 -15.53 9.17
CA ASP A 340 37.24 -15.92 10.52
C ASP A 340 36.46 -15.17 11.62
N CYS A 341 36.13 -13.89 11.39
CA CYS A 341 35.42 -13.07 12.37
C CYS A 341 34.08 -12.49 11.89
N GLY A 342 33.67 -12.74 10.65
CA GLY A 342 32.41 -12.25 10.07
C GLY A 342 32.37 -10.73 9.82
N SER A 343 33.43 -9.99 10.18
CA SER A 343 33.44 -8.52 10.00
C SER A 343 33.64 -8.12 8.55
N PRO A 344 33.05 -7.00 8.08
CA PRO A 344 33.30 -6.51 6.74
C PRO A 344 34.78 -6.15 6.54
N MET A 345 35.32 -6.45 5.37
CA MET A 345 36.68 -6.07 5.00
C MET A 345 36.73 -4.64 4.47
N VAL A 346 37.76 -3.90 4.87
CA VAL A 346 37.95 -2.49 4.53
C VAL A 346 38.99 -2.36 3.45
N ARG A 347 38.64 -1.67 2.35
CA ARG A 347 39.59 -1.33 1.29
C ARG A 347 40.56 -0.26 1.78
N ARG A 348 41.87 -0.51 1.63
CA ARG A 348 42.95 0.43 1.94
C ARG A 348 43.82 0.61 0.71
N VAL A 349 44.09 1.86 0.34
CA VAL A 349 45.00 2.21 -0.73
C VAL A 349 46.31 2.71 -0.11
N SER A 350 47.43 2.16 -0.56
CA SER A 350 48.78 2.59 -0.20
C SER A 350 49.45 3.10 -1.44
N ARG A 351 50.08 4.26 -1.36
CA ARG A 351 50.84 4.87 -2.44
C ARG A 351 52.33 4.70 -2.18
N CYS A 352 53.06 4.20 -3.15
CA CYS A 352 54.52 4.13 -3.12
C CYS A 352 55.05 4.75 -4.43
N GLY A 353 55.49 5.99 -4.35
CA GLY A 353 55.81 6.79 -5.54
C GLY A 353 54.55 7.03 -6.39
N GLU A 354 54.65 6.79 -7.70
CA GLU A 354 53.54 6.91 -8.65
C GLU A 354 52.60 5.69 -8.66
N LYS A 355 52.95 4.60 -7.96
CA LYS A 355 52.15 3.36 -7.95
C LYS A 355 51.18 3.32 -6.78
N GLU A 356 49.93 3.02 -7.07
CA GLU A 356 48.88 2.74 -6.08
C GLU A 356 48.71 1.23 -5.89
N TYR A 357 48.65 0.80 -4.64
CA TYR A 357 48.37 -0.59 -4.26
C TYR A 357 47.12 -0.62 -3.39
N ALA A 358 46.10 -1.32 -3.82
CA ALA A 358 44.89 -1.49 -3.07
C ALA A 358 44.80 -2.89 -2.42
N TYR A 359 44.40 -2.92 -1.16
CA TYR A 359 44.28 -4.14 -0.35
C TYR A 359 42.96 -4.12 0.40
N PHE A 360 42.41 -5.31 0.62
CA PHE A 360 41.35 -5.50 1.59
C PHE A 360 41.97 -6.00 2.90
N ILE A 361 41.62 -5.35 4.02
CA ILE A 361 42.08 -5.68 5.37
C ILE A 361 40.89 -6.02 6.25
N CYS A 362 41.07 -6.91 7.23
CA CYS A 362 40.01 -7.28 8.17
C CYS A 362 39.55 -6.07 8.97
N GLY A 363 38.25 -5.77 8.95
CA GLY A 363 37.64 -4.67 9.69
C GLY A 363 37.59 -4.94 11.21
N GLY A 364 37.43 -6.20 11.61
CA GLY A 364 37.49 -6.64 13.01
C GLY A 364 38.85 -6.33 13.63
N ASN A 365 39.94 -6.78 13.00
CA ASN A 365 41.31 -6.48 13.48
C ASN A 365 41.62 -4.98 13.46
N LYS A 366 41.10 -4.24 12.49
CA LYS A 366 41.29 -2.78 12.43
C LYS A 366 40.62 -2.07 13.62
N SER A 367 39.47 -2.56 14.06
CA SER A 367 38.69 -1.98 15.17
C SER A 367 39.23 -2.44 16.53
N ASP A 368 39.54 -3.73 16.63
CA ASP A 368 40.10 -4.36 17.83
C ASP A 368 41.09 -5.45 17.42
N LYS A 369 42.36 -5.26 17.73
CA LYS A 369 43.46 -6.17 17.39
C LYS A 369 43.32 -7.56 18.04
N THR A 370 42.48 -7.70 19.04
CA THR A 370 42.24 -8.97 19.75
C THR A 370 41.11 -9.78 19.13
N SER A 371 40.28 -9.17 18.29
CA SER A 371 39.10 -9.81 17.69
C SER A 371 39.41 -10.71 16.53
N CYS A 372 40.53 -10.49 15.82
CA CYS A 372 40.94 -11.27 14.64
C CYS A 372 42.43 -11.09 14.37
N SER A 373 43.03 -12.01 13.58
CA SER A 373 44.40 -11.88 13.08
C SER A 373 44.56 -10.73 12.08
N ALA A 374 45.79 -10.20 11.99
CA ALA A 374 46.11 -9.16 10.98
C ALA A 374 46.35 -9.81 9.62
N HIS A 375 45.34 -9.87 8.78
CA HIS A 375 45.48 -10.39 7.42
C HIS A 375 44.98 -9.39 6.39
N SER A 376 45.55 -9.48 5.20
CA SER A 376 45.23 -8.64 4.07
C SER A 376 45.41 -9.38 2.76
N ILE A 377 44.64 -9.01 1.75
CA ILE A 377 44.71 -9.55 0.41
C ILE A 377 44.73 -8.41 -0.63
N LYS A 378 45.49 -8.58 -1.69
CA LYS A 378 45.51 -7.59 -2.80
C LYS A 378 44.15 -7.57 -3.50
N GLU A 379 43.69 -6.38 -3.85
CA GLU A 379 42.43 -6.20 -4.58
C GLU A 379 42.42 -6.93 -5.93
N SER A 380 43.55 -6.89 -6.68
CA SER A 380 43.66 -7.59 -7.98
C SER A 380 43.44 -9.09 -7.86
N VAL A 381 44.00 -9.71 -6.81
CA VAL A 381 43.82 -11.17 -6.59
C VAL A 381 42.36 -11.53 -6.34
N VAL A 382 41.67 -10.73 -5.52
CA VAL A 382 40.23 -10.91 -5.27
C VAL A 382 39.44 -10.67 -6.55
N TYR A 383 39.78 -9.63 -7.30
CA TYR A 383 39.09 -9.30 -8.54
C TYR A 383 39.19 -10.43 -9.58
N ASP A 384 40.42 -10.94 -9.80
CA ASP A 384 40.66 -12.03 -10.77
C ASP A 384 39.98 -13.33 -10.37
N ALA A 385 40.04 -13.69 -9.08
CA ALA A 385 39.38 -14.88 -8.56
C ALA A 385 37.86 -14.80 -8.70
N VAL A 386 37.26 -13.67 -8.31
CA VAL A 386 35.81 -13.46 -8.40
C VAL A 386 35.36 -13.43 -9.87
N LEU A 387 36.13 -12.79 -10.76
CA LEU A 387 35.84 -12.77 -12.20
C LEU A 387 35.82 -14.19 -12.78
N ALA A 388 36.80 -15.02 -12.45
CA ALA A 388 36.85 -16.40 -12.91
C ALA A 388 35.66 -17.25 -12.42
N VAL A 389 35.26 -17.09 -11.14
CA VAL A 389 34.09 -17.77 -10.57
C VAL A 389 32.80 -17.34 -11.27
N VAL A 390 32.63 -16.02 -11.48
CA VAL A 390 31.44 -15.47 -12.15
C VAL A 390 31.38 -15.93 -13.62
N GLN A 391 32.49 -15.92 -14.34
CA GLN A 391 32.55 -16.42 -15.73
C GLN A 391 32.16 -17.91 -15.79
N GLY A 392 32.76 -18.75 -14.95
CA GLY A 392 32.41 -20.19 -14.88
C GLY A 392 30.94 -20.44 -14.55
N HIS A 393 30.36 -19.60 -13.70
CA HIS A 393 28.92 -19.67 -13.37
C HIS A 393 28.02 -19.27 -14.55
N ILE A 394 28.40 -18.23 -15.29
CA ILE A 394 27.67 -17.79 -16.49
C ILE A 394 27.76 -18.88 -17.58
N ASP A 395 28.92 -19.46 -17.79
CA ASP A 395 29.10 -20.53 -18.77
C ASP A 395 28.25 -21.78 -18.39
N ALA A 396 28.22 -22.15 -17.12
CA ALA A 396 27.36 -23.21 -16.63
C ALA A 396 25.85 -22.90 -16.84
N ALA A 397 25.43 -21.64 -16.57
CA ALA A 397 24.05 -21.18 -16.82
C ALA A 397 23.67 -21.23 -18.29
N MET A 398 24.58 -20.83 -19.18
CA MET A 398 24.37 -20.87 -20.64
C MET A 398 24.20 -22.32 -21.13
N ASN A 399 25.07 -23.22 -20.67
CA ASN A 399 24.99 -24.66 -21.02
C ASN A 399 23.65 -25.27 -20.51
N MET A 400 23.19 -24.91 -19.32
CA MET A 400 21.88 -25.33 -18.80
C MET A 400 20.72 -24.76 -19.62
N ALA A 401 20.80 -23.52 -20.04
CA ALA A 401 19.77 -22.89 -20.87
C ALA A 401 19.62 -23.63 -22.22
N ASP A 402 20.73 -24.02 -22.81
CA ASP A 402 20.73 -24.77 -24.07
C ASP A 402 20.21 -26.23 -23.86
N ALA A 403 20.52 -26.84 -22.71
CA ALA A 403 19.97 -28.14 -22.34
C ALA A 403 18.44 -28.08 -22.13
N LEU A 404 17.95 -27.07 -21.44
CA LEU A 404 16.49 -26.85 -21.25
C LEU A 404 15.77 -26.61 -22.57
N LYS A 405 16.34 -25.82 -23.50
CA LYS A 405 15.75 -25.63 -24.84
C LYS A 405 15.57 -26.92 -25.61
N ARG A 406 16.58 -27.83 -25.57
CA ARG A 406 16.48 -29.15 -26.20
C ARG A 406 15.39 -30.02 -25.59
N ILE A 407 15.03 -29.77 -24.33
CA ILE A 407 13.94 -30.48 -23.64
C ILE A 407 12.57 -29.87 -24.00
N ASP A 408 12.45 -28.55 -24.15
CA ASP A 408 11.21 -27.88 -24.58
C ASP A 408 10.75 -28.34 -25.99
N ASP A 409 11.68 -28.68 -26.88
CA ASP A 409 11.36 -29.24 -28.19
C ASP A 409 10.83 -30.71 -28.11
N MET A 410 10.84 -31.31 -26.92
CA MET A 410 10.33 -32.66 -26.71
C MET A 410 8.84 -32.66 -26.32
N ALA A 411 8.04 -33.35 -27.10
CA ALA A 411 6.58 -33.49 -27.01
C ALA A 411 6.02 -34.08 -25.68
N TRP A 412 6.80 -34.14 -24.59
CA TRP A 412 6.40 -34.76 -23.32
C TRP A 412 5.61 -33.78 -22.41
N GLU A 413 6.01 -32.53 -22.36
CA GLU A 413 5.32 -31.54 -21.52
C GLU A 413 3.90 -31.28 -21.97
N ASN A 414 3.72 -31.16 -23.27
CA ASN A 414 2.38 -31.04 -23.86
C ASN A 414 1.51 -32.26 -23.49
N ARG A 415 2.08 -33.47 -23.33
CA ARG A 415 1.32 -34.65 -22.92
C ARG A 415 0.93 -34.66 -21.44
N GLU A 416 1.75 -34.15 -20.53
CA GLU A 416 1.37 -34.07 -19.10
C GLU A 416 0.36 -32.96 -18.87
N ILE A 417 0.54 -31.79 -19.49
CA ILE A 417 -0.43 -30.70 -19.46
C ILE A 417 -1.76 -31.15 -20.08
N GLU A 418 -1.74 -31.88 -21.19
CA GLU A 418 -2.96 -32.43 -21.81
C GLU A 418 -3.63 -33.50 -20.91
N LYS A 419 -2.88 -34.32 -20.21
CA LYS A 419 -3.46 -35.24 -19.21
C LYS A 419 -4.12 -34.50 -18.05
N ILE A 420 -3.49 -33.45 -17.54
CA ILE A 420 -4.07 -32.63 -16.46
C ILE A 420 -5.32 -31.91 -16.97
N LYS A 421 -5.29 -31.35 -18.18
CA LYS A 421 -6.46 -30.74 -18.82
C LYS A 421 -7.61 -31.72 -18.99
N ALA A 422 -7.33 -32.94 -19.46
CA ALA A 422 -8.34 -34.00 -19.59
C ALA A 422 -8.97 -34.37 -18.23
N LYS A 423 -8.17 -34.43 -17.16
CA LYS A 423 -8.69 -34.66 -15.81
C LYS A 423 -9.56 -33.50 -15.32
N ILE A 424 -9.18 -32.25 -15.61
CA ILE A 424 -10.00 -31.07 -15.27
C ILE A 424 -11.33 -31.12 -16.04
N SER A 425 -11.31 -31.35 -17.34
CA SER A 425 -12.53 -31.47 -18.16
C SER A 425 -13.48 -32.55 -17.66
N PHE A 426 -12.94 -33.69 -17.25
CA PHE A 426 -13.75 -34.77 -16.65
C PHE A 426 -14.43 -34.33 -15.33
N GLN A 427 -13.75 -33.54 -14.49
CA GLN A 427 -14.36 -33.02 -13.26
C GLN A 427 -15.42 -31.94 -13.56
N GLU A 428 -15.23 -31.14 -14.59
CA GLU A 428 -16.23 -30.18 -15.08
C GLU A 428 -17.50 -30.88 -15.57
N GLU A 429 -17.38 -31.99 -16.29
CA GLU A 429 -18.51 -32.83 -16.69
C GLU A 429 -19.29 -33.39 -15.50
N ILE A 430 -18.58 -33.80 -14.43
CA ILE A 430 -19.22 -34.25 -13.17
C ILE A 430 -20.02 -33.11 -12.54
N ILE A 431 -19.47 -31.89 -12.49
CA ILE A 431 -20.19 -30.72 -11.97
C ILE A 431 -21.45 -30.44 -12.78
N ASP A 432 -21.34 -30.42 -14.10
CA ASP A 432 -22.47 -30.13 -14.98
C ASP A 432 -23.55 -31.22 -14.91
N LYS A 433 -23.16 -32.49 -14.81
CA LYS A 433 -24.08 -33.60 -14.57
C LYS A 433 -24.85 -33.42 -13.26
N ASN A 434 -24.16 -33.13 -12.16
CA ASN A 434 -24.82 -32.95 -10.87
C ASN A 434 -25.70 -31.70 -10.81
N ARG A 435 -25.33 -30.63 -11.51
CA ARG A 435 -26.20 -29.44 -11.66
C ARG A 435 -27.50 -29.78 -12.41
N ARG A 436 -27.42 -30.55 -13.49
CA ARG A 436 -28.63 -30.99 -14.23
C ARG A 436 -29.52 -31.89 -13.36
N LEU A 437 -28.93 -32.84 -12.61
CA LEU A 437 -29.67 -33.71 -11.69
C LEU A 437 -30.36 -32.90 -10.58
N LYS A 438 -29.69 -31.87 -10.04
CA LYS A 438 -30.25 -30.96 -9.04
C LYS A 438 -31.45 -30.17 -9.60
N THR A 439 -31.39 -29.75 -10.88
CA THR A 439 -32.49 -29.08 -11.55
C THR A 439 -33.67 -30.03 -11.77
N GLY A 440 -33.41 -31.29 -12.20
CA GLY A 440 -34.44 -32.31 -12.35
C GLY A 440 -35.11 -32.66 -11.02
N ALA A 441 -34.34 -32.83 -9.93
CA ALA A 441 -34.88 -33.06 -8.61
C ALA A 441 -35.80 -31.89 -8.11
N TYR A 442 -35.51 -30.65 -8.53
CA TYR A 442 -36.38 -29.51 -8.26
C TYR A 442 -37.70 -29.59 -9.01
N GLU A 443 -37.68 -30.03 -10.29
CA GLU A 443 -38.88 -30.23 -11.12
C GLU A 443 -39.75 -31.36 -10.55
N ASP A 444 -39.13 -32.48 -10.14
CA ASP A 444 -39.81 -33.63 -9.50
C ASP A 444 -40.46 -33.23 -8.16
N PHE A 445 -39.75 -32.42 -7.35
CA PHE A 445 -40.31 -31.88 -6.12
C PHE A 445 -41.50 -30.95 -6.38
N LYS A 446 -41.41 -30.09 -7.40
CA LYS A 446 -42.51 -29.17 -7.78
C LYS A 446 -43.73 -29.90 -8.32
N SER A 447 -43.51 -31.09 -8.88
CA SER A 447 -44.56 -31.95 -9.45
C SER A 447 -45.10 -33.00 -8.44
N ASP A 448 -44.73 -32.87 -7.14
CA ASP A 448 -45.09 -33.76 -6.04
C ASP A 448 -44.67 -35.24 -6.23
N PHE A 449 -43.69 -35.53 -7.09
CA PHE A 449 -43.14 -36.86 -7.28
C PHE A 449 -42.20 -37.30 -6.14
N ILE A 450 -41.54 -36.34 -5.47
CA ILE A 450 -40.64 -36.57 -4.33
C ILE A 450 -41.03 -35.70 -3.14
N SER A 451 -40.81 -36.22 -1.94
CA SER A 451 -41.06 -35.48 -0.70
C SER A 451 -40.00 -34.40 -0.44
N ARG A 452 -40.34 -33.46 0.44
CA ARG A 452 -39.41 -32.39 0.86
C ARG A 452 -38.16 -32.94 1.53
N GLU A 453 -38.22 -34.07 2.19
CA GLU A 453 -37.09 -34.69 2.86
C GLU A 453 -36.15 -35.35 1.86
N GLU A 454 -36.73 -36.07 0.88
CA GLU A 454 -35.96 -36.67 -0.24
C GLU A 454 -35.29 -35.60 -1.10
N TYR A 455 -36.01 -34.51 -1.43
CA TYR A 455 -35.41 -33.38 -2.15
C TYR A 455 -34.20 -32.79 -1.43
N LYS A 456 -34.28 -32.59 -0.09
CA LYS A 456 -33.17 -32.11 0.71
C LYS A 456 -32.00 -33.10 0.75
N ALA A 457 -32.26 -34.39 0.85
CA ALA A 457 -31.22 -35.42 0.83
C ALA A 457 -30.49 -35.45 -0.52
N PHE A 458 -31.23 -35.44 -1.65
CA PHE A 458 -30.65 -35.42 -2.99
C PHE A 458 -29.84 -34.15 -3.27
N THR A 459 -30.39 -32.98 -2.91
CA THR A 459 -29.64 -31.72 -3.12
C THR A 459 -28.38 -31.63 -2.29
N ALA A 460 -28.38 -32.13 -1.06
CA ALA A 460 -27.18 -32.19 -0.21
C ALA A 460 -26.12 -33.13 -0.80
N GLN A 461 -26.52 -34.27 -1.34
CA GLN A 461 -25.60 -35.20 -2.02
C GLN A 461 -25.00 -34.58 -3.30
N PHE A 462 -25.81 -33.92 -4.13
CA PHE A 462 -25.32 -33.27 -5.34
C PHE A 462 -24.39 -32.07 -5.01
N ASP A 463 -24.73 -31.28 -3.99
CA ASP A 463 -23.89 -30.17 -3.53
C ASP A 463 -22.53 -30.66 -3.01
N GLN A 464 -22.50 -31.79 -2.31
CA GLN A 464 -21.25 -32.39 -1.85
C GLN A 464 -20.39 -32.86 -3.02
N GLN A 465 -20.97 -33.55 -4.01
CA GLN A 465 -20.24 -34.00 -5.21
C GLN A 465 -19.71 -32.83 -6.04
N ILE A 466 -20.48 -31.76 -6.18
CA ILE A 466 -20.03 -30.51 -6.85
C ILE A 466 -18.85 -29.90 -6.11
N LYS A 467 -18.91 -29.87 -4.78
CA LYS A 467 -17.82 -29.34 -3.95
C LYS A 467 -16.54 -30.16 -4.09
N GLU A 468 -16.62 -31.47 -3.97
CA GLU A 468 -15.48 -32.39 -4.11
C GLU A 468 -14.82 -32.29 -5.50
N ALA A 469 -15.63 -32.19 -6.56
CA ALA A 469 -15.15 -31.99 -7.91
C ALA A 469 -14.49 -30.60 -8.08
N SER A 470 -15.07 -29.54 -7.49
CA SER A 470 -14.51 -28.18 -7.52
C SER A 470 -13.17 -28.09 -6.77
N ASP A 471 -13.05 -28.73 -5.61
CA ASP A 471 -11.80 -28.81 -4.83
C ASP A 471 -10.72 -29.56 -5.62
N THR A 472 -11.11 -30.61 -6.35
CA THR A 472 -10.21 -31.37 -7.22
C THR A 472 -9.73 -30.53 -8.41
N ILE A 473 -10.60 -29.75 -9.06
CA ILE A 473 -10.24 -28.81 -10.13
C ILE A 473 -9.25 -27.76 -9.61
N MET A 474 -9.48 -27.22 -8.42
CA MET A 474 -8.57 -26.23 -7.83
C MET A 474 -7.18 -26.81 -7.62
N ARG A 475 -7.06 -28.05 -7.11
CA ARG A 475 -5.78 -28.76 -6.93
C ARG A 475 -5.10 -29.04 -8.26
N LEU A 476 -5.82 -29.57 -9.25
CA LEU A 476 -5.28 -29.87 -10.59
C LEU A 476 -4.86 -28.58 -11.34
N THR A 477 -5.58 -27.48 -11.16
CA THR A 477 -5.22 -26.18 -11.72
C THR A 477 -3.95 -25.63 -11.08
N SER A 478 -3.78 -25.81 -9.77
CA SER A 478 -2.54 -25.45 -9.06
C SER A 478 -1.36 -26.29 -9.54
N GLU A 479 -1.55 -27.60 -9.71
CA GLU A 479 -0.56 -28.53 -10.25
C GLU A 479 -0.14 -28.15 -11.67
N ARG A 480 -1.11 -27.86 -12.56
CA ARG A 480 -0.85 -27.38 -13.93
C ARG A 480 -0.05 -26.08 -13.92
N ASN A 481 -0.43 -25.11 -13.09
CA ASN A 481 0.24 -23.82 -13.01
C ASN A 481 1.65 -23.96 -12.42
N SER A 482 1.87 -24.89 -11.50
CA SER A 482 3.20 -25.24 -10.97
C SER A 482 4.11 -25.83 -12.06
N VAL A 483 3.59 -26.71 -12.90
CA VAL A 483 4.32 -27.28 -14.04
C VAL A 483 4.64 -26.22 -15.09
N MET A 484 3.69 -25.35 -15.44
CA MET A 484 3.87 -24.26 -16.41
C MET A 484 4.72 -23.10 -15.85
N GLY A 485 4.50 -22.71 -14.59
CA GLY A 485 5.19 -21.60 -13.96
C GLY A 485 6.66 -21.88 -13.67
N GLY A 486 6.98 -23.12 -13.29
CA GLY A 486 8.35 -23.52 -13.01
C GLY A 486 9.29 -23.35 -14.22
N LEU A 487 8.84 -23.67 -15.40
CA LEU A 487 9.64 -23.56 -16.64
C LEU A 487 9.77 -22.13 -17.15
N ALA A 488 8.68 -21.40 -17.23
CA ALA A 488 8.69 -20.00 -17.67
C ALA A 488 9.54 -19.12 -16.73
N GLU A 489 9.48 -19.38 -15.43
CA GLU A 489 10.29 -18.68 -14.43
C GLU A 489 11.78 -19.07 -14.52
N GLN A 490 12.08 -20.34 -14.76
CA GLN A 490 13.45 -20.84 -14.97
C GLN A 490 14.06 -20.30 -16.27
N GLN A 491 13.31 -20.25 -17.36
CA GLN A 491 13.76 -19.69 -18.63
C GLN A 491 14.00 -18.18 -18.52
N SER A 492 13.07 -17.43 -17.93
CA SER A 492 13.22 -16.00 -17.71
C SER A 492 14.44 -15.67 -16.85
N TRP A 493 14.73 -16.51 -15.85
CA TRP A 493 15.88 -16.34 -14.99
C TRP A 493 17.20 -16.63 -15.74
N LEU A 494 17.27 -17.72 -16.50
CA LEU A 494 18.46 -18.06 -17.31
C LEU A 494 18.72 -17.03 -18.41
N GLU A 495 17.69 -16.43 -18.99
CA GLU A 495 17.84 -15.33 -19.96
C GLU A 495 18.51 -14.08 -19.36
N GLN A 496 18.36 -13.84 -18.06
CA GLN A 496 19.08 -12.76 -17.40
C GLN A 496 20.61 -12.97 -17.45
N PHE A 497 21.11 -14.21 -17.41
CA PHE A 497 22.53 -14.52 -17.52
C PHE A 497 23.10 -14.23 -18.91
N ARG A 498 22.27 -14.31 -19.96
CA ARG A 498 22.69 -13.96 -21.32
C ARG A 498 23.15 -12.52 -21.45
N LYS A 499 22.61 -11.60 -20.63
CA LYS A 499 23.03 -10.19 -20.59
C LYS A 499 24.47 -10.04 -20.11
N TYR A 500 24.99 -11.04 -19.41
CA TYR A 500 26.35 -11.08 -18.86
C TYR A 500 27.29 -12.00 -19.64
N ALA A 501 26.84 -12.60 -20.74
CA ALA A 501 27.69 -13.41 -21.61
C ALA A 501 28.92 -12.59 -22.05
N ASN A 502 30.11 -13.17 -21.95
CA ASN A 502 31.38 -12.53 -22.30
C ASN A 502 31.80 -11.35 -21.41
N ILE A 503 31.46 -11.37 -20.12
CA ILE A 503 31.94 -10.38 -19.16
C ILE A 503 33.46 -10.35 -19.12
N LYS A 504 34.06 -9.17 -19.38
CA LYS A 504 35.50 -8.91 -19.26
C LYS A 504 35.84 -8.14 -17.98
N GLU A 505 34.88 -7.41 -17.42
CA GLU A 505 35.07 -6.56 -16.25
C GLU A 505 33.90 -6.70 -15.26
N LEU A 506 34.22 -6.74 -13.96
CA LEU A 506 33.21 -6.74 -12.89
C LEU A 506 32.76 -5.32 -12.61
N THR A 507 31.56 -4.97 -13.07
CA THR A 507 30.90 -3.72 -12.65
C THR A 507 30.18 -3.92 -11.32
N ARG A 508 29.85 -2.82 -10.63
CA ARG A 508 29.03 -2.90 -9.40
C ARG A 508 27.70 -3.62 -9.65
N SER A 509 27.05 -3.34 -10.77
CA SER A 509 25.80 -4.00 -11.15
C SER A 509 25.97 -5.51 -11.29
N THR A 510 27.06 -5.97 -11.92
CA THR A 510 27.35 -7.40 -12.06
C THR A 510 27.55 -8.10 -10.72
N VAL A 511 28.39 -7.50 -9.86
CA VAL A 511 28.67 -8.05 -8.51
C VAL A 511 27.40 -8.15 -7.68
N VAL A 512 26.59 -7.11 -7.69
CA VAL A 512 25.36 -7.05 -6.90
C VAL A 512 24.30 -8.06 -7.39
N ASN A 513 24.22 -8.27 -8.70
CA ASN A 513 23.23 -9.20 -9.28
C ASN A 513 23.62 -10.69 -9.17
N LEU A 514 24.93 -10.98 -9.16
CA LEU A 514 25.41 -12.36 -9.25
C LEU A 514 26.06 -12.88 -7.96
N ILE A 515 26.55 -12.00 -7.08
CA ILE A 515 27.30 -12.35 -5.88
C ILE A 515 26.48 -12.01 -4.63
N ASP A 516 26.33 -12.98 -3.75
CA ASP A 516 25.71 -12.79 -2.44
C ASP A 516 26.74 -12.32 -1.42
N TYR A 517 27.86 -13.02 -1.29
CA TYR A 517 28.97 -12.65 -0.42
C TYR A 517 30.32 -13.11 -0.98
N ILE A 518 31.39 -12.49 -0.49
CA ILE A 518 32.79 -12.89 -0.71
C ILE A 518 33.43 -13.01 0.67
N HIS A 519 33.81 -14.22 1.05
CA HIS A 519 34.50 -14.51 2.30
C HIS A 519 35.99 -14.71 2.05
N ILE A 520 36.82 -14.07 2.86
CA ILE A 520 38.28 -14.19 2.77
C ILE A 520 38.80 -14.72 4.09
N ARG A 521 39.54 -15.85 4.05
CA ARG A 521 40.20 -16.44 5.21
C ARG A 521 41.60 -15.88 5.43
N GLU A 522 42.17 -16.12 6.60
CA GLU A 522 43.54 -15.72 6.96
C GLU A 522 44.59 -16.30 5.99
N ASN A 523 44.41 -17.55 5.57
CA ASN A 523 45.25 -18.23 4.58
C ASN A 523 45.08 -17.67 3.14
N LYS A 524 44.27 -16.63 2.94
CA LYS A 524 43.91 -15.98 1.67
C LYS A 524 43.02 -16.82 0.75
N ASP A 525 42.39 -17.88 1.24
CA ASP A 525 41.36 -18.56 0.50
C ASP A 525 40.16 -17.64 0.31
N ILE A 526 39.61 -17.65 -0.89
CA ILE A 526 38.46 -16.83 -1.30
C ILE A 526 37.28 -17.77 -1.54
N ASP A 527 36.23 -17.60 -0.75
CA ASP A 527 34.95 -18.25 -0.94
C ASP A 527 33.93 -17.26 -1.49
N VAL A 528 33.34 -17.57 -2.63
CA VAL A 528 32.39 -16.69 -3.32
C VAL A 528 31.02 -17.34 -3.33
N GLY A 529 30.10 -16.78 -2.54
CA GLY A 529 28.69 -17.16 -2.56
C GLY A 529 28.00 -16.47 -3.74
N LEU A 530 27.44 -17.27 -4.64
CA LEU A 530 26.70 -16.76 -5.79
C LEU A 530 25.20 -16.68 -5.46
N MET A 531 24.54 -15.69 -6.00
CA MET A 531 23.08 -15.60 -5.90
C MET A 531 22.44 -16.74 -6.69
N HIS A 532 21.32 -17.27 -6.20
CA HIS A 532 20.53 -18.30 -6.89
C HIS A 532 21.18 -19.70 -6.98
N CYS A 533 22.17 -20.03 -6.14
CA CYS A 533 22.76 -21.37 -6.09
C CYS A 533 21.71 -22.48 -5.88
N ASP A 534 20.68 -22.23 -5.05
CA ASP A 534 19.60 -23.19 -4.81
C ASP A 534 18.78 -23.46 -6.06
N ARG A 535 18.56 -22.45 -6.91
CA ARG A 535 17.87 -22.60 -8.20
C ARG A 535 18.72 -23.38 -9.20
N PHE A 536 20.03 -23.17 -9.19
CA PHE A 536 20.97 -23.97 -9.98
C PHE A 536 20.90 -25.44 -9.60
N ALA A 537 20.96 -25.75 -8.30
CA ALA A 537 20.88 -27.11 -7.79
C ALA A 537 19.56 -27.77 -8.21
N SER A 538 18.42 -27.06 -8.08
CA SER A 538 17.11 -27.59 -8.48
C SER A 538 17.00 -27.86 -10.00
N ILE A 539 17.61 -26.99 -10.84
CA ILE A 539 17.65 -27.24 -12.30
C ILE A 539 18.52 -28.43 -12.65
N VAL A 540 19.69 -28.59 -12.02
CA VAL A 540 20.57 -29.73 -12.21
C VAL A 540 19.86 -31.03 -11.83
N GLU A 541 19.17 -31.05 -10.68
CA GLU A 541 18.40 -32.21 -10.22
C GLU A 541 17.27 -32.55 -11.19
N PHE A 542 16.55 -31.56 -11.66
CA PHE A 542 15.49 -31.68 -12.67
C PHE A 542 16.03 -32.27 -14.00
N LEU A 543 17.17 -31.77 -14.49
CA LEU A 543 17.81 -32.27 -15.71
C LEU A 543 18.25 -33.74 -15.53
N ARG A 544 18.81 -34.08 -14.36
CA ARG A 544 19.24 -35.44 -14.02
C ARG A 544 18.07 -36.42 -13.95
N GLU A 545 17.01 -36.10 -13.25
CA GLU A 545 15.80 -36.92 -13.18
C GLU A 545 15.19 -37.20 -14.56
N ARG A 546 15.25 -36.21 -15.46
CA ARG A 546 14.76 -36.38 -16.83
C ARG A 546 15.64 -37.27 -17.66
N GLN A 547 16.94 -37.14 -17.55
CA GLN A 547 17.89 -37.98 -18.27
C GLN A 547 17.76 -39.46 -17.85
N GLU A 548 17.58 -39.71 -16.56
CA GLU A 548 17.31 -41.07 -16.02
C GLU A 548 15.98 -41.64 -16.55
N LYS A 549 14.91 -40.82 -16.65
CA LYS A 549 13.62 -41.24 -17.22
C LYS A 549 13.69 -41.50 -18.74
N GLU A 550 14.47 -40.72 -19.47
CA GLU A 550 14.71 -40.93 -20.91
C GLU A 550 15.48 -42.24 -21.18
N ASP A 551 16.52 -42.49 -20.39
CA ASP A 551 17.33 -43.70 -20.51
C ASP A 551 16.51 -44.94 -20.13
N ALA A 552 15.69 -44.86 -19.08
CA ALA A 552 14.73 -45.90 -18.74
C ALA A 552 13.71 -46.18 -19.85
N ASN A 553 13.18 -45.13 -20.49
CA ASN A 553 12.26 -45.28 -21.62
C ASN A 553 12.92 -45.80 -22.90
N LYS A 554 14.21 -45.50 -23.11
CA LYS A 554 14.99 -46.10 -24.22
C LYS A 554 15.20 -47.60 -24.01
N VAL A 555 15.51 -48.02 -22.78
CA VAL A 555 15.65 -49.44 -22.42
C VAL A 555 14.32 -50.18 -22.65
N ILE A 556 13.19 -49.67 -22.18
CA ILE A 556 11.86 -50.28 -22.38
C ILE A 556 11.47 -50.35 -23.87
N ARG A 557 11.86 -49.38 -24.71
CA ARG A 557 11.65 -49.42 -26.15
C ARG A 557 12.53 -50.43 -26.87
N PHE A 558 13.76 -50.69 -26.35
CA PHE A 558 14.63 -51.73 -26.88
C PHE A 558 14.08 -53.11 -26.56
N GLU A 559 13.64 -53.37 -25.33
CA GLU A 559 13.01 -54.63 -24.93
C GLU A 559 11.72 -54.94 -25.72
N ARG A 560 10.90 -53.93 -26.05
CA ARG A 560 9.70 -54.12 -26.90
C ARG A 560 9.97 -54.30 -28.39
N LYS A 561 11.21 -54.08 -28.86
CA LYS A 561 11.62 -54.33 -30.24
C LYS A 561 12.31 -55.70 -30.43
N VAL A 562 12.63 -56.36 -29.34
CA VAL A 562 13.34 -57.66 -29.32
C VAL A 562 12.38 -58.82 -28.99
N VAL A 563 11.11 -58.51 -28.68
CA VAL A 563 10.00 -59.47 -28.60
C VAL A 563 9.08 -59.19 -29.81
#